data_04f04c14d1d11414ecadc4a6ccc676d9
#
_entry.id   04f04c14d1d11414ecadc4a6ccc676d9
#
_cell.length_a   1.000
_cell.length_b   1.000
_cell.length_c   1.000
_cell.angle_alpha   90.00
_cell.angle_beta   90.00
_cell.angle_gamma   90.00
#
_symmetry.space_group_name_H-M   'P 1'
#
loop_
_entity.id
_entity.type
_entity.pdbx_description
1 polymer ?
#
loop_
_entity_poly.entity_id
_entity_poly.type
_entity_poly.pdbx_seq_one_letter_code
_entity_poly.pdbx_strand_id
1 'polypeptide(L)'
;VKLAMETLEHFLELGGTKKDITLLVISGIALIVSIFDLVPLPFDASWAAIILCGIPIILEAVIGLVTAFDIKADVLVSLALIASVCIGEDFAAGEVAFIMQLGGLLEELTVARARAGIEKLVHLTPQTAGVITGGKETAVPAEAVKVGDLLRVLPGETIPVDSEIVSGQTSVNQAVMTVESLPVDKGVGDEVSSGTVNQFGAFEMKATKVGENSSIQRMIRLVQSADADKAKIVGLSDRWATWIVVIALTAAALTWLISGEIIRAVTILVVFCPCALVLATPTAIMAAIGNA
;
A
#
# COMPACT_ATOMS: atom_id res chain seq x y z
N VAL A 1 -28.11 1.51 10.67
CA VAL A 1 -27.09 2.46 10.19
C VAL A 1 -25.82 1.69 9.85
N LYS A 2 -25.19 0.91 10.76
CA LYS A 2 -23.95 0.14 10.47
C LYS A 2 -24.08 -0.76 9.24
N LEU A 3 -25.15 -1.54 9.14
CA LEU A 3 -25.38 -2.46 8.00
C LEU A 3 -25.53 -1.74 6.65
N ALA A 4 -26.15 -0.57 6.64
CA ALA A 4 -26.30 0.24 5.43
C ALA A 4 -24.95 0.89 5.02
N MET A 5 -24.08 1.17 5.98
CA MET A 5 -22.75 1.72 5.73
C MET A 5 -21.78 0.66 5.22
N GLU A 6 -21.79 -0.56 5.77
CA GLU A 6 -21.02 -1.69 5.25
C GLU A 6 -21.43 -2.07 3.79
N THR A 7 -22.73 -1.97 3.46
CA THR A 7 -23.18 -2.17 2.07
C THR A 7 -22.73 -1.04 1.14
N LEU A 8 -22.62 0.17 1.64
CA LEU A 8 -22.15 1.33 0.87
C LEU A 8 -20.63 1.28 0.64
N GLU A 9 -19.85 0.92 1.66
CA GLU A 9 -18.42 0.63 1.54
C GLU A 9 -18.15 -0.46 0.51
N HIS A 10 -18.86 -1.57 0.61
CA HIS A 10 -18.73 -2.66 -0.35
C HIS A 10 -19.10 -2.24 -1.78
N PHE A 11 -20.07 -1.33 -1.95
CA PHE A 11 -20.45 -0.80 -3.26
C PHE A 11 -19.39 0.15 -3.83
N LEU A 12 -18.71 0.94 -3.00
CA LEU A 12 -17.59 1.80 -3.39
C LEU A 12 -16.36 0.97 -3.81
N GLU A 13 -16.09 -0.14 -3.13
CA GLU A 13 -15.00 -1.07 -3.45
C GLU A 13 -15.29 -1.97 -4.67
N LEU A 14 -16.56 -2.10 -5.10
CA LEU A 14 -16.96 -2.93 -6.23
C LEU A 14 -16.39 -2.36 -7.54
N GLY A 15 -15.39 -3.03 -8.09
CA GLY A 15 -14.75 -2.68 -9.37
C GLY A 15 -13.24 -2.48 -9.30
N GLY A 16 -12.68 -2.30 -8.10
CA GLY A 16 -11.24 -2.21 -7.86
C GLY A 16 -10.55 -1.10 -8.65
N THR A 17 -9.24 -1.07 -8.59
CA THR A 17 -8.34 -0.05 -9.16
C THR A 17 -8.61 0.29 -10.64
N LYS A 18 -9.13 -0.66 -11.43
CA LYS A 18 -9.44 -0.39 -12.85
C LYS A 18 -10.63 0.54 -13.03
N LYS A 19 -11.65 0.44 -12.17
CA LYS A 19 -12.80 1.35 -12.14
C LYS A 19 -12.33 2.76 -11.79
N ASP A 20 -11.50 2.88 -10.75
CA ASP A 20 -11.04 4.18 -10.25
C ASP A 20 -10.16 4.90 -11.29
N ILE A 21 -9.28 4.18 -11.98
CA ILE A 21 -8.52 4.71 -13.12
C ILE A 21 -9.47 5.19 -14.22
N THR A 22 -10.51 4.43 -14.56
CA THR A 22 -11.45 4.80 -15.63
C THR A 22 -12.24 6.06 -15.26
N LEU A 23 -12.76 6.12 -14.04
CA LEU A 23 -13.49 7.30 -13.53
C LEU A 23 -12.60 8.54 -13.49
N LEU A 24 -11.35 8.37 -13.05
CA LEU A 24 -10.37 9.45 -13.02
C LEU A 24 -10.04 9.98 -14.42
N VAL A 25 -9.83 9.11 -15.40
CA VAL A 25 -9.56 9.51 -16.80
C VAL A 25 -10.74 10.28 -17.37
N ILE A 26 -11.97 9.81 -17.16
CA ILE A 26 -13.18 10.50 -17.63
C ILE A 26 -13.30 11.87 -16.95
N SER A 27 -13.07 11.96 -15.66
CA SER A 27 -13.12 13.21 -14.89
C SER A 27 -12.04 14.20 -15.36
N GLY A 28 -10.81 13.72 -15.62
CA GLY A 28 -9.74 14.55 -16.14
C GLY A 28 -10.04 15.12 -17.54
N ILE A 29 -10.61 14.31 -18.43
CA ILE A 29 -11.05 14.77 -19.75
C ILE A 29 -12.17 15.83 -19.60
N ALA A 30 -13.13 15.60 -18.71
CA ALA A 30 -14.22 16.54 -18.46
C ALA A 30 -13.71 17.89 -17.94
N LEU A 31 -12.72 17.90 -17.05
CA LEU A 31 -12.09 19.14 -16.56
C LEU A 31 -11.33 19.86 -17.67
N ILE A 32 -10.62 19.16 -18.55
CA ILE A 32 -9.95 19.77 -19.71
C ILE A 32 -10.99 20.41 -20.65
N VAL A 33 -12.11 19.72 -20.91
CA VAL A 33 -13.20 20.25 -21.73
C VAL A 33 -13.80 21.50 -21.09
N SER A 34 -13.96 21.55 -19.75
CA SER A 34 -14.46 22.69 -19.01
C SER A 34 -13.49 23.90 -19.09
N ILE A 35 -12.16 23.70 -18.89
CA ILE A 35 -11.17 24.79 -18.97
C ILE A 35 -11.16 25.46 -20.33
N PHE A 36 -11.21 24.67 -21.41
CA PHE A 36 -11.07 25.20 -22.77
C PHE A 36 -12.40 25.54 -23.44
N ASP A 37 -13.52 25.33 -22.72
CA ASP A 37 -14.89 25.55 -23.23
C ASP A 37 -15.11 24.89 -24.62
N LEU A 38 -14.52 23.66 -24.78
CA LEU A 38 -14.42 22.97 -26.07
C LEU A 38 -15.79 22.53 -26.62
N VAL A 39 -16.80 22.37 -25.77
CA VAL A 39 -18.11 21.89 -26.16
C VAL A 39 -19.18 22.78 -25.51
N PRO A 40 -20.06 23.45 -26.29
CA PRO A 40 -21.13 24.24 -25.74
C PRO A 40 -22.20 23.32 -25.11
N LEU A 41 -21.97 22.92 -23.86
CA LEU A 41 -22.92 22.14 -23.07
C LEU A 41 -23.86 23.06 -22.30
N PRO A 42 -25.09 22.66 -22.02
CA PRO A 42 -26.03 23.44 -21.22
C PRO A 42 -25.64 23.49 -19.73
N PHE A 43 -24.62 22.75 -19.32
CA PHE A 43 -24.05 22.69 -17.97
C PHE A 43 -22.53 22.55 -18.08
N ASP A 44 -21.81 22.97 -17.04
CA ASP A 44 -20.36 22.86 -17.01
C ASP A 44 -19.92 21.39 -17.01
N ALA A 45 -18.92 21.05 -17.87
CA ALA A 45 -18.40 19.70 -17.95
C ALA A 45 -17.73 19.23 -16.64
N SER A 46 -17.30 20.15 -15.77
CA SER A 46 -16.75 19.86 -14.44
C SER A 46 -17.72 19.08 -13.53
N TRP A 47 -19.03 19.15 -13.79
CA TRP A 47 -20.02 18.34 -13.07
C TRP A 47 -19.77 16.84 -13.19
N ALA A 48 -19.18 16.38 -14.29
CA ALA A 48 -18.80 14.97 -14.42
C ALA A 48 -17.72 14.61 -13.39
N ALA A 49 -16.73 15.48 -13.18
CA ALA A 49 -15.70 15.26 -12.15
C ALA A 49 -16.28 15.33 -10.72
N ILE A 50 -17.18 16.28 -10.46
CA ILE A 50 -17.87 16.41 -9.17
C ILE A 50 -18.65 15.14 -8.84
N ILE A 51 -19.39 14.58 -9.79
CA ILE A 51 -20.20 13.38 -9.57
C ILE A 51 -19.32 12.14 -9.45
N LEU A 52 -18.37 11.95 -10.36
CA LEU A 52 -17.60 10.71 -10.44
C LEU A 52 -16.53 10.61 -9.33
N CYS A 53 -15.88 11.72 -8.97
CA CYS A 53 -14.86 11.76 -7.95
C CYS A 53 -15.38 12.34 -6.62
N GLY A 54 -16.25 13.34 -6.65
CA GLY A 54 -16.71 14.04 -5.44
C GLY A 54 -17.70 13.23 -4.61
N ILE A 55 -18.62 12.49 -5.23
CA ILE A 55 -19.59 11.67 -4.46
C ILE A 55 -18.88 10.60 -3.62
N PRO A 56 -17.93 9.80 -4.13
CA PRO A 56 -17.16 8.86 -3.32
C PRO A 56 -16.50 9.52 -2.11
N ILE A 57 -15.81 10.64 -2.31
CA ILE A 57 -15.12 11.38 -1.23
C ILE A 57 -16.11 11.84 -0.15
N ILE A 58 -17.26 12.39 -0.54
CA ILE A 58 -18.30 12.82 0.42
C ILE A 58 -18.83 11.62 1.21
N LEU A 59 -19.06 10.50 0.54
CA LEU A 59 -19.55 9.29 1.19
C LEU A 59 -18.54 8.74 2.20
N GLU A 60 -17.26 8.66 1.84
CA GLU A 60 -16.18 8.24 2.72
C GLU A 60 -16.04 9.17 3.94
N ALA A 61 -16.10 10.49 3.71
CA ALA A 61 -16.08 11.47 4.80
C ALA A 61 -17.26 11.31 5.77
N VAL A 62 -18.47 11.07 5.26
CA VAL A 62 -19.67 10.83 6.09
C VAL A 62 -19.54 9.51 6.85
N ILE A 63 -19.08 8.45 6.21
CA ILE A 63 -18.84 7.16 6.87
C ILE A 63 -17.81 7.32 7.99
N GLY A 64 -16.67 7.94 7.73
CA GLY A 64 -15.61 8.18 8.73
C GLY A 64 -16.09 9.03 9.90
N LEU A 65 -16.86 10.08 9.64
CA LEU A 65 -17.39 10.95 10.69
C LEU A 65 -18.42 10.25 11.58
N VAL A 66 -19.28 9.41 11.01
CA VAL A 66 -20.34 8.71 11.76
C VAL A 66 -19.82 7.47 12.49
N THR A 67 -18.82 6.76 11.93
CA THR A 67 -18.30 5.51 12.51
C THR A 67 -17.23 5.74 13.56
N ALA A 68 -16.30 6.68 13.30
CA ALA A 68 -15.12 6.86 14.13
C ALA A 68 -15.02 8.22 14.85
N PHE A 69 -15.92 9.19 14.54
CA PHE A 69 -15.78 10.59 14.94
C PHE A 69 -14.41 11.18 14.54
N ASP A 70 -13.86 10.68 13.43
CA ASP A 70 -12.52 11.00 12.97
C ASP A 70 -12.60 12.14 11.96
N ILE A 71 -12.10 13.33 12.36
CA ILE A 71 -12.06 14.50 11.50
C ILE A 71 -10.79 14.41 10.64
N LYS A 72 -10.87 13.66 9.57
CA LYS A 72 -9.81 13.53 8.57
C LYS A 72 -9.86 14.64 7.52
N ALA A 73 -8.83 14.67 6.68
CA ALA A 73 -8.74 15.59 5.54
C ALA A 73 -9.98 15.52 4.63
N ASP A 74 -10.59 14.35 4.47
CA ASP A 74 -11.76 14.09 3.63
C ASP A 74 -12.98 14.91 4.03
N VAL A 75 -13.14 15.19 5.34
CA VAL A 75 -14.21 16.06 5.86
C VAL A 75 -14.03 17.49 5.39
N LEU A 76 -12.80 18.02 5.43
CA LEU A 76 -12.50 19.39 4.96
C LEU A 76 -12.72 19.49 3.45
N VAL A 77 -12.25 18.51 2.70
CA VAL A 77 -12.39 18.45 1.24
C VAL A 77 -13.85 18.35 0.85
N SER A 78 -14.63 17.49 1.51
CA SER A 78 -16.08 17.39 1.28
C SER A 78 -16.81 18.70 1.56
N LEU A 79 -16.43 19.40 2.63
CA LEU A 79 -17.01 20.70 2.97
C LEU A 79 -16.62 21.76 1.94
N ALA A 80 -15.36 21.81 1.51
CA ALA A 80 -14.88 22.72 0.48
C ALA A 80 -15.58 22.48 -0.85
N LEU A 81 -15.75 21.21 -1.24
CA LEU A 81 -16.44 20.79 -2.46
C LEU A 81 -17.91 21.23 -2.46
N ILE A 82 -18.64 20.93 -1.39
CA ILE A 82 -20.04 21.32 -1.24
C ILE A 82 -20.17 22.86 -1.26
N ALA A 83 -19.30 23.56 -0.55
CA ALA A 83 -19.31 25.01 -0.48
C ALA A 83 -19.01 25.63 -1.86
N SER A 84 -18.04 25.11 -2.62
CA SER A 84 -17.70 25.56 -3.97
C SER A 84 -18.89 25.40 -4.93
N VAL A 85 -19.57 24.27 -4.90
CA VAL A 85 -20.79 24.05 -5.68
C VAL A 85 -21.90 25.04 -5.28
N CYS A 86 -22.08 25.31 -3.99
CA CYS A 86 -23.11 26.25 -3.51
C CYS A 86 -22.88 27.69 -3.96
N ILE A 87 -21.63 28.11 -4.17
CA ILE A 87 -21.29 29.47 -4.65
C ILE A 87 -21.18 29.55 -6.18
N GLY A 88 -21.34 28.41 -6.90
CA GLY A 88 -21.28 28.35 -8.36
C GLY A 88 -19.87 28.23 -8.93
N GLU A 89 -18.88 27.87 -8.12
CA GLU A 89 -17.49 27.60 -8.54
C GLU A 89 -17.33 26.10 -8.87
N ASP A 90 -18.06 25.63 -9.88
CA ASP A 90 -18.17 24.22 -10.25
C ASP A 90 -16.82 23.64 -10.70
N PHE A 91 -16.02 24.43 -11.43
CA PHE A 91 -14.69 24.00 -11.86
C PHE A 91 -13.78 23.75 -10.68
N ALA A 92 -13.71 24.65 -9.69
CA ALA A 92 -12.88 24.49 -8.49
C ALA A 92 -13.31 23.25 -7.67
N ALA A 93 -14.61 22.98 -7.58
CA ALA A 93 -15.14 21.79 -6.95
C ALA A 93 -14.67 20.50 -7.66
N GLY A 94 -14.78 20.47 -8.99
CA GLY A 94 -14.34 19.33 -9.82
C GLY A 94 -12.83 19.09 -9.74
N GLU A 95 -12.03 20.15 -9.77
CA GLU A 95 -10.56 20.08 -9.64
C GLU A 95 -10.15 19.47 -8.29
N VAL A 96 -10.70 19.97 -7.19
CA VAL A 96 -10.40 19.46 -5.85
C VAL A 96 -10.77 17.99 -5.74
N ALA A 97 -11.96 17.57 -6.22
CA ALA A 97 -12.39 16.18 -6.22
C ALA A 97 -11.45 15.30 -7.05
N PHE A 98 -11.03 15.75 -8.23
CA PHE A 98 -10.12 15.04 -9.11
C PHE A 98 -8.73 14.84 -8.48
N ILE A 99 -8.13 15.89 -7.90
CA ILE A 99 -6.81 15.83 -7.25
C ILE A 99 -6.84 14.87 -6.07
N MET A 100 -7.90 14.89 -5.25
CA MET A 100 -8.03 13.98 -4.12
C MET A 100 -8.17 12.53 -4.55
N GLN A 101 -8.98 12.25 -5.55
CA GLN A 101 -9.14 10.89 -6.08
C GLN A 101 -7.84 10.38 -6.72
N LEU A 102 -7.10 11.26 -7.42
CA LEU A 102 -5.77 10.93 -7.95
C LEU A 102 -4.80 10.58 -6.83
N GLY A 103 -4.83 11.34 -5.73
CA GLY A 103 -4.02 11.08 -4.54
C GLY A 103 -4.28 9.72 -3.93
N GLY A 104 -5.55 9.40 -3.67
CA GLY A 104 -5.97 8.11 -3.13
C GLY A 104 -5.57 6.94 -4.03
N LEU A 105 -5.76 7.06 -5.34
CA LEU A 105 -5.35 6.03 -6.30
C LEU A 105 -3.83 5.80 -6.30
N LEU A 106 -3.03 6.87 -6.25
CA LEU A 106 -1.57 6.75 -6.17
C LEU A 106 -1.12 6.09 -4.86
N GLU A 107 -1.80 6.39 -3.76
CA GLU A 107 -1.56 5.74 -2.47
C GLU A 107 -1.86 4.25 -2.53
N GLU A 108 -3.04 3.87 -3.03
CA GLU A 108 -3.46 2.48 -3.18
C GLU A 108 -2.47 1.68 -4.05
N LEU A 109 -2.09 2.20 -5.21
CA LEU A 109 -1.11 1.57 -6.11
C LEU A 109 0.26 1.41 -5.44
N THR A 110 0.64 2.37 -4.63
CA THR A 110 1.90 2.38 -3.88
C THR A 110 1.92 1.29 -2.81
N VAL A 111 0.86 1.23 -2.01
CA VAL A 111 0.69 0.21 -0.96
C VAL A 111 0.59 -1.19 -1.57
N ALA A 112 -0.16 -1.34 -2.68
CA ALA A 112 -0.29 -2.63 -3.36
C ALA A 112 1.05 -3.14 -3.89
N ARG A 113 1.90 -2.28 -4.46
CA ARG A 113 3.25 -2.65 -4.90
C ARG A 113 4.15 -3.08 -3.76
N ALA A 114 4.10 -2.38 -2.63
CA ALA A 114 4.88 -2.73 -1.45
C ALA A 114 4.46 -4.10 -0.90
N ARG A 115 3.15 -4.37 -0.80
CA ARG A 115 2.62 -5.67 -0.34
C ARG A 115 2.98 -6.82 -1.27
N ALA A 116 2.92 -6.62 -2.58
CA ALA A 116 3.30 -7.65 -3.56
C ALA A 116 4.76 -8.10 -3.43
N GLY A 117 5.66 -7.22 -2.99
CA GLY A 117 7.05 -7.58 -2.66
C GLY A 117 7.15 -8.55 -1.48
N ILE A 118 6.40 -8.28 -0.40
CA ILE A 118 6.36 -9.13 0.80
C ILE A 118 5.73 -10.49 0.49
N GLU A 119 4.64 -10.50 -0.26
CA GLU A 119 3.94 -11.73 -0.65
C GLU A 119 4.84 -12.67 -1.46
N LYS A 120 5.65 -12.12 -2.37
CA LYS A 120 6.66 -12.91 -3.10
C LYS A 120 7.68 -13.55 -2.17
N LEU A 121 8.15 -12.87 -1.13
CA LEU A 121 9.08 -13.43 -0.14
C LEU A 121 8.44 -14.57 0.67
N VAL A 122 7.18 -14.45 1.04
CA VAL A 122 6.43 -15.50 1.75
C VAL A 122 6.27 -16.75 0.86
N HIS A 123 6.02 -16.56 -0.43
CA HIS A 123 5.91 -17.69 -1.39
C HIS A 123 7.24 -18.40 -1.67
N LEU A 124 8.38 -17.80 -1.35
CA LEU A 124 9.70 -18.46 -1.46
C LEU A 124 9.97 -19.42 -0.33
N THR A 125 9.18 -19.42 0.75
CA THR A 125 9.31 -20.37 1.84
C THR A 125 8.66 -21.69 1.42
N PRO A 126 9.42 -22.81 1.30
CA PRO A 126 8.84 -24.10 0.93
C PRO A 126 7.89 -24.59 2.01
N GLN A 127 6.76 -25.16 1.60
CA GLN A 127 5.75 -25.70 2.49
C GLN A 127 6.17 -27.05 3.10
N THR A 128 7.04 -27.79 2.41
CA THR A 128 7.47 -29.14 2.79
C THR A 128 8.99 -29.27 2.71
N ALA A 129 9.54 -30.20 3.52
CA ALA A 129 10.94 -30.55 3.57
C ALA A 129 11.10 -32.09 3.56
N GLY A 130 12.09 -32.60 2.84
CA GLY A 130 12.46 -34.03 2.82
C GLY A 130 13.37 -34.37 4.00
N VAL A 131 12.83 -34.92 5.09
CA VAL A 131 13.60 -35.34 6.27
C VAL A 131 14.00 -36.80 6.15
N ILE A 132 15.27 -37.09 6.40
CA ILE A 132 15.83 -38.43 6.38
C ILE A 132 15.84 -39.01 7.79
N THR A 133 15.01 -40.03 8.05
CA THR A 133 14.98 -40.73 9.32
C THR A 133 15.22 -42.25 9.09
N GLY A 134 16.27 -42.77 9.68
CA GLY A 134 16.62 -44.18 9.52
C GLY A 134 16.91 -44.61 8.08
N GLY A 135 17.45 -43.71 7.24
CA GLY A 135 17.76 -43.99 5.83
C GLY A 135 16.55 -43.86 4.89
N LYS A 136 15.38 -43.48 5.39
CA LYS A 136 14.16 -43.30 4.62
C LYS A 136 13.79 -41.82 4.59
N GLU A 137 13.56 -41.28 3.39
CA GLU A 137 13.12 -39.90 3.20
C GLU A 137 11.60 -39.82 3.39
N THR A 138 11.18 -38.83 4.18
CA THR A 138 9.76 -38.55 4.45
C THR A 138 9.52 -37.07 4.29
N ALA A 139 8.53 -36.68 3.46
CA ALA A 139 8.11 -35.31 3.33
C ALA A 139 7.33 -34.86 4.57
N VAL A 140 7.80 -33.83 5.23
CA VAL A 140 7.15 -33.20 6.40
C VAL A 140 6.89 -31.73 6.14
N PRO A 141 5.94 -31.10 6.81
CA PRO A 141 5.81 -29.64 6.77
C PRO A 141 7.13 -28.96 7.21
N ALA A 142 7.57 -27.94 6.51
CA ALA A 142 8.84 -27.26 6.83
C ALA A 142 8.86 -26.69 8.27
N GLU A 143 7.69 -26.36 8.82
CA GLU A 143 7.52 -25.90 10.21
C GLU A 143 7.76 -27.00 11.25
N ALA A 144 7.64 -28.28 10.85
CA ALA A 144 7.84 -29.42 11.73
C ALA A 144 9.31 -29.84 11.83
N VAL A 145 10.20 -29.31 11.01
CA VAL A 145 11.64 -29.59 11.02
C VAL A 145 12.26 -29.06 12.31
N LYS A 146 13.13 -29.86 12.91
CA LYS A 146 13.86 -29.54 14.16
C LYS A 146 15.34 -29.35 13.90
N VAL A 147 15.98 -28.54 14.76
CA VAL A 147 17.43 -28.41 14.73
C VAL A 147 18.09 -29.77 14.90
N GLY A 148 19.02 -30.12 14.02
CA GLY A 148 19.72 -31.39 13.98
C GLY A 148 19.12 -32.42 13.04
N ASP A 149 17.93 -32.19 12.48
CA ASP A 149 17.34 -33.09 11.47
C ASP A 149 18.21 -33.10 10.20
N LEU A 150 18.29 -34.29 9.60
CA LEU A 150 18.98 -34.49 8.32
C LEU A 150 17.97 -34.35 7.18
N LEU A 151 18.23 -33.44 6.25
CA LEU A 151 17.35 -33.15 5.10
C LEU A 151 18.08 -33.42 3.79
N ARG A 152 17.31 -33.78 2.76
CA ARG A 152 17.78 -33.86 1.39
C ARG A 152 17.13 -32.75 0.56
N VAL A 153 17.91 -32.11 -0.31
CA VAL A 153 17.45 -31.11 -1.24
C VAL A 153 17.87 -31.48 -2.65
N LEU A 154 16.90 -31.55 -3.56
CA LEU A 154 17.09 -31.91 -4.96
C LEU A 154 17.32 -30.63 -5.82
N PRO A 155 17.88 -30.77 -7.02
CA PRO A 155 17.99 -29.65 -7.96
C PRO A 155 16.64 -29.02 -8.28
N GLY A 156 16.56 -27.69 -8.24
CA GLY A 156 15.34 -26.92 -8.43
C GLY A 156 14.52 -26.69 -7.17
N GLU A 157 14.84 -27.34 -6.06
CA GLU A 157 14.12 -27.14 -4.79
C GLU A 157 14.65 -25.94 -4.01
N THR A 158 13.76 -25.31 -3.26
CA THR A 158 14.09 -24.25 -2.32
C THR A 158 14.52 -24.87 -0.99
N ILE A 159 15.59 -24.35 -0.41
CA ILE A 159 16.13 -24.79 0.89
C ILE A 159 15.15 -24.37 2.00
N PRO A 160 14.60 -25.34 2.77
CA PRO A 160 13.51 -25.07 3.71
C PRO A 160 13.96 -24.39 5.00
N VAL A 161 15.14 -24.70 5.51
CA VAL A 161 15.67 -24.20 6.79
C VAL A 161 17.15 -23.90 6.66
N ASP A 162 17.71 -23.04 7.53
CA ASP A 162 19.15 -22.79 7.54
C ASP A 162 19.86 -24.06 7.99
N SER A 163 20.89 -24.45 7.26
CA SER A 163 21.54 -25.74 7.43
C SER A 163 23.02 -25.72 7.05
N GLU A 164 23.75 -26.72 7.47
CA GLU A 164 25.11 -27.04 7.06
C GLU A 164 25.13 -28.29 6.18
N ILE A 165 25.83 -28.23 5.06
CA ILE A 165 25.95 -29.36 4.13
C ILE A 165 26.80 -30.46 4.76
N VAL A 166 26.26 -31.68 4.85
CA VAL A 166 26.96 -32.87 5.41
C VAL A 166 27.40 -33.86 4.33
N SER A 167 26.76 -33.82 3.16
CA SER A 167 27.10 -34.70 2.03
C SER A 167 26.67 -34.09 0.71
N GLY A 168 27.48 -34.26 -0.33
CA GLY A 168 27.20 -33.79 -1.68
C GLY A 168 27.87 -32.43 -1.99
N GLN A 169 27.61 -31.97 -3.21
CA GLN A 169 28.01 -30.65 -3.72
C GLN A 169 26.84 -30.02 -4.45
N THR A 170 26.73 -28.71 -4.37
CA THR A 170 25.63 -27.96 -4.94
C THR A 170 26.08 -26.60 -5.44
N SER A 171 25.30 -26.00 -6.33
CA SER A 171 25.38 -24.60 -6.68
C SER A 171 24.07 -23.94 -6.29
N VAL A 172 24.11 -22.94 -5.42
CA VAL A 172 22.93 -22.33 -4.78
C VAL A 172 22.74 -20.91 -5.29
N ASN A 173 21.54 -20.63 -5.79
CA ASN A 173 21.12 -19.26 -6.13
C ASN A 173 20.70 -18.54 -4.84
N GLN A 174 21.48 -17.56 -4.45
CA GLN A 174 21.26 -16.73 -3.26
C GLN A 174 20.73 -15.34 -3.58
N ALA A 175 20.28 -15.09 -4.82
CA ALA A 175 19.83 -13.77 -5.28
C ALA A 175 18.76 -13.13 -4.39
N VAL A 176 17.91 -13.94 -3.77
CA VAL A 176 16.89 -13.51 -2.81
C VAL A 176 17.50 -12.88 -1.54
N MET A 177 18.71 -13.30 -1.16
CA MET A 177 19.37 -12.89 0.08
C MET A 177 20.46 -11.86 -0.15
N THR A 178 21.21 -11.97 -1.26
CA THR A 178 22.42 -11.20 -1.50
C THR A 178 22.32 -10.23 -2.68
N VAL A 179 21.19 -10.29 -3.44
CA VAL A 179 21.00 -9.55 -4.71
C VAL A 179 21.98 -9.99 -5.81
N GLU A 180 22.93 -10.87 -5.54
CA GLU A 180 23.86 -11.43 -6.53
C GLU A 180 23.17 -12.55 -7.33
N SER A 181 23.08 -12.36 -8.64
CA SER A 181 22.35 -13.31 -9.51
C SER A 181 23.18 -14.56 -9.88
N LEU A 182 24.48 -14.56 -9.60
CA LEU A 182 25.34 -15.71 -9.90
C LEU A 182 25.21 -16.78 -8.80
N PRO A 183 24.94 -18.03 -9.18
CA PRO A 183 24.94 -19.14 -8.22
C PRO A 183 26.31 -19.32 -7.57
N VAL A 184 26.31 -19.66 -6.29
CA VAL A 184 27.54 -19.91 -5.50
C VAL A 184 27.69 -21.41 -5.27
N ASP A 185 28.87 -21.93 -5.58
CA ASP A 185 29.20 -23.33 -5.34
C ASP A 185 29.40 -23.57 -3.83
N LYS A 186 28.78 -24.63 -3.32
CA LYS A 186 28.76 -25.04 -1.92
C LYS A 186 29.10 -26.52 -1.79
N GLY A 187 29.93 -26.86 -0.79
CA GLY A 187 30.34 -28.20 -0.47
C GLY A 187 30.13 -28.56 0.99
N VAL A 188 30.61 -29.73 1.39
CA VAL A 188 30.51 -30.24 2.76
C VAL A 188 31.16 -29.28 3.75
N GLY A 189 30.41 -28.90 4.81
CA GLY A 189 30.82 -27.92 5.82
C GLY A 189 30.39 -26.51 5.54
N ASP A 190 29.84 -26.21 4.35
CA ASP A 190 29.32 -24.89 4.02
C ASP A 190 27.91 -24.68 4.54
N GLU A 191 27.62 -23.44 4.99
CA GLU A 191 26.27 -23.03 5.39
C GLU A 191 25.44 -22.69 4.16
N VAL A 192 24.16 -23.10 4.20
CA VAL A 192 23.11 -22.76 3.25
C VAL A 192 21.93 -22.13 3.97
N SER A 193 21.33 -21.12 3.35
CA SER A 193 20.26 -20.33 3.97
C SER A 193 18.89 -20.72 3.43
N SER A 194 17.89 -20.70 4.30
CA SER A 194 16.49 -20.90 3.95
C SER A 194 16.02 -19.85 2.92
N GLY A 195 15.17 -20.29 1.96
CA GLY A 195 14.65 -19.45 0.90
C GLY A 195 15.56 -19.33 -0.32
N THR A 196 16.80 -19.88 -0.29
CA THR A 196 17.68 -19.98 -1.45
C THR A 196 17.37 -21.23 -2.27
N VAL A 197 17.68 -21.22 -3.57
CA VAL A 197 17.30 -22.29 -4.52
C VAL A 197 18.52 -23.12 -4.91
N ASN A 198 18.43 -24.44 -4.72
CA ASN A 198 19.41 -25.38 -5.24
C ASN A 198 19.34 -25.44 -6.77
N GLN A 199 20.40 -25.03 -7.44
CA GLN A 199 20.45 -25.03 -8.91
C GLN A 199 21.00 -26.34 -9.49
N PHE A 200 21.95 -26.96 -8.80
CA PHE A 200 22.70 -28.07 -9.35
C PHE A 200 23.16 -29.05 -8.26
N GLY A 201 23.04 -30.34 -8.53
CA GLY A 201 23.42 -31.38 -7.59
C GLY A 201 22.38 -31.64 -6.50
N ALA A 202 22.32 -32.88 -6.02
CA ALA A 202 21.56 -33.24 -4.82
C ALA A 202 22.54 -33.27 -3.63
N PHE A 203 22.10 -32.76 -2.47
CA PHE A 203 22.92 -32.74 -1.27
C PHE A 203 22.10 -33.03 -0.02
N GLU A 204 22.80 -33.47 1.01
CA GLU A 204 22.23 -33.68 2.34
C GLU A 204 22.76 -32.61 3.29
N MET A 205 21.89 -32.08 4.12
CA MET A 205 22.19 -30.98 5.03
C MET A 205 21.61 -31.26 6.41
N LYS A 206 22.25 -30.73 7.44
CA LYS A 206 21.79 -30.77 8.81
C LYS A 206 21.23 -29.45 9.25
N ALA A 207 19.98 -29.42 9.71
CA ALA A 207 19.31 -28.21 10.15
C ALA A 207 20.04 -27.51 11.32
N THR A 208 20.36 -26.24 11.18
CA THR A 208 21.02 -25.40 12.19
C THR A 208 20.10 -24.38 12.82
N LYS A 209 19.21 -23.74 12.01
CA LYS A 209 18.23 -22.76 12.49
C LYS A 209 16.90 -23.04 11.80
N VAL A 210 15.84 -23.11 12.59
CA VAL A 210 14.49 -23.49 12.13
C VAL A 210 13.44 -22.48 12.59
N GLY A 211 12.27 -22.49 11.94
CA GLY A 211 11.14 -21.66 12.30
C GLY A 211 11.49 -20.16 12.28
N GLU A 212 11.12 -19.44 13.32
CA GLU A 212 11.32 -17.99 13.44
C GLU A 212 12.78 -17.54 13.42
N ASN A 213 13.73 -18.43 13.71
CA ASN A 213 15.16 -18.14 13.72
C ASN A 213 15.82 -18.34 12.34
N SER A 214 15.11 -18.84 11.34
CA SER A 214 15.61 -19.02 9.99
C SER A 214 15.89 -17.67 9.30
N SER A 215 16.82 -17.65 8.35
CA SER A 215 17.24 -16.44 7.64
C SER A 215 16.07 -15.80 6.87
N ILE A 216 15.23 -16.58 6.21
CA ILE A 216 14.05 -16.08 5.49
C ILE A 216 13.03 -15.46 6.46
N GLN A 217 12.77 -16.07 7.62
CA GLN A 217 11.83 -15.51 8.60
C GLN A 217 12.35 -14.24 9.24
N ARG A 218 13.65 -14.13 9.47
CA ARG A 218 14.27 -12.88 9.92
C ARG A 218 14.14 -11.77 8.88
N MET A 219 14.30 -12.08 7.60
CA MET A 219 14.11 -11.11 6.51
C MET A 219 12.65 -10.67 6.43
N ILE A 220 11.69 -11.59 6.45
CA ILE A 220 10.25 -11.26 6.47
C ILE A 220 9.93 -10.34 7.66
N ARG A 221 10.46 -10.63 8.83
CA ARG A 221 10.25 -9.83 10.05
C ARG A 221 10.86 -8.44 9.96
N LEU A 222 12.03 -8.29 9.34
CA LEU A 222 12.64 -6.98 9.06
C LEU A 222 11.78 -6.14 8.13
N VAL A 223 11.24 -6.73 7.07
CA VAL A 223 10.35 -6.03 6.14
C VAL A 223 9.03 -5.65 6.83
N GLN A 224 8.45 -6.55 7.64
CA GLN A 224 7.24 -6.25 8.42
C GLN A 224 7.47 -5.16 9.47
N SER A 225 8.64 -5.12 10.11
CA SER A 225 8.96 -4.05 11.07
C SER A 225 9.11 -2.68 10.40
N ALA A 226 9.66 -2.66 9.19
CA ALA A 226 9.72 -1.44 8.39
C ALA A 226 8.31 -0.94 8.02
N ASP A 227 7.35 -1.84 7.73
CA ASP A 227 5.95 -1.48 7.51
C ASP A 227 5.25 -0.96 8.78
N ALA A 228 5.58 -1.50 9.95
CA ALA A 228 5.04 -1.01 11.22
C ALA A 228 5.52 0.41 11.57
N ASP A 229 6.77 0.75 11.27
CA ASP A 229 7.29 2.11 11.45
C ASP A 229 6.68 3.10 10.44
N LYS A 230 6.35 2.65 9.24
CA LYS A 230 5.52 3.37 8.28
C LYS A 230 4.17 3.80 8.87
N ALA A 231 3.46 2.87 9.50
CA ALA A 231 2.16 3.15 10.11
C ALA A 231 2.23 4.27 11.17
N LYS A 232 3.35 4.39 11.89
CA LYS A 232 3.58 5.48 12.85
C LYS A 232 3.75 6.84 12.16
N ILE A 233 4.48 6.88 11.04
CA ILE A 233 4.70 8.11 10.26
C ILE A 233 3.38 8.60 9.64
N VAL A 234 2.60 7.69 9.07
CA VAL A 234 1.25 7.99 8.54
C VAL A 234 0.36 8.55 9.66
N GLY A 235 0.29 7.91 10.82
CA GLY A 235 -0.49 8.38 11.95
C GLY A 235 -0.03 9.76 12.50
N LEU A 236 1.25 10.12 12.35
CA LEU A 236 1.72 11.46 12.68
C LEU A 236 1.26 12.48 11.64
N SER A 237 1.31 12.15 10.35
CA SER A 237 0.80 12.99 9.27
C SER A 237 -0.69 13.25 9.40
N ASP A 238 -1.49 12.23 9.73
CA ASP A 238 -2.93 12.37 9.95
C ASP A 238 -3.25 13.30 11.11
N ARG A 239 -2.47 13.24 12.19
CA ARG A 239 -2.62 14.17 13.32
C ARG A 239 -2.32 15.62 12.93
N TRP A 240 -1.30 15.85 12.10
CA TRP A 240 -1.02 17.18 11.58
C TRP A 240 -2.08 17.65 10.59
N ALA A 241 -2.59 16.76 9.74
CA ALA A 241 -3.70 17.06 8.84
C ALA A 241 -4.95 17.51 9.62
N THR A 242 -5.29 16.83 10.74
CA THR A 242 -6.40 17.23 11.62
C THR A 242 -6.22 18.65 12.15
N TRP A 243 -4.99 19.03 12.58
CA TRP A 243 -4.72 20.39 13.02
C TRP A 243 -4.87 21.42 11.90
N ILE A 244 -4.45 21.10 10.69
CA ILE A 244 -4.63 21.96 9.50
C ILE A 244 -6.13 22.17 9.23
N VAL A 245 -6.95 21.12 9.33
CA VAL A 245 -8.40 21.20 9.18
C VAL A 245 -9.02 22.16 10.19
N VAL A 246 -8.66 22.04 11.48
CA VAL A 246 -9.18 22.94 12.54
C VAL A 246 -8.76 24.38 12.29
N ILE A 247 -7.51 24.62 11.90
CA ILE A 247 -7.01 25.96 11.56
C ILE A 247 -7.75 26.52 10.35
N ALA A 248 -7.93 25.73 9.29
CA ALA A 248 -8.64 26.16 8.08
C ALA A 248 -10.10 26.53 8.37
N LEU A 249 -10.82 25.71 9.11
CA LEU A 249 -12.21 25.97 9.50
C LEU A 249 -12.33 27.22 10.35
N THR A 250 -11.43 27.43 11.33
CA THR A 250 -11.44 28.62 12.17
C THR A 250 -11.10 29.89 11.36
N ALA A 251 -10.11 29.82 10.47
CA ALA A 251 -9.73 30.92 9.60
C ALA A 251 -10.86 31.27 8.62
N ALA A 252 -11.52 30.27 8.02
CA ALA A 252 -12.66 30.49 7.12
C ALA A 252 -13.84 31.15 7.87
N ALA A 253 -14.18 30.67 9.06
CA ALA A 253 -15.25 31.24 9.89
C ALA A 253 -14.94 32.69 10.30
N LEU A 254 -13.72 32.96 10.74
CA LEU A 254 -13.29 34.32 11.11
C LEU A 254 -13.30 35.27 9.90
N THR A 255 -12.84 34.81 8.74
CA THR A 255 -12.84 35.60 7.51
C THR A 255 -14.26 35.93 7.08
N TRP A 256 -15.17 34.96 7.17
CA TRP A 256 -16.59 35.23 6.88
C TRP A 256 -17.19 36.25 7.83
N LEU A 257 -16.95 36.12 9.13
CA LEU A 257 -17.46 37.06 10.15
C LEU A 257 -16.93 38.49 9.95
N ILE A 258 -15.66 38.64 9.56
CA ILE A 258 -15.04 39.96 9.38
C ILE A 258 -15.40 40.56 8.03
N SER A 259 -15.38 39.81 6.94
CA SER A 259 -15.59 40.32 5.57
C SER A 259 -17.07 40.33 5.16
N GLY A 260 -17.93 39.52 5.77
CA GLY A 260 -19.31 39.31 5.34
C GLY A 260 -19.45 38.55 4.02
N GLU A 261 -18.33 38.20 3.34
CA GLU A 261 -18.32 37.59 2.02
C GLU A 261 -18.01 36.08 2.17
N ILE A 262 -18.99 35.21 1.85
CA ILE A 262 -18.85 33.78 1.95
C ILE A 262 -17.79 33.21 0.97
N ILE A 263 -17.62 33.86 -0.18
CA ILE A 263 -16.66 33.46 -1.21
C ILE A 263 -15.23 33.45 -0.68
N ARG A 264 -14.86 34.40 0.17
CA ARG A 264 -13.52 34.46 0.77
C ARG A 264 -13.30 33.32 1.76
N ALA A 265 -14.32 32.93 2.49
CA ALA A 265 -14.25 31.78 3.40
C ALA A 265 -14.07 30.47 2.64
N VAL A 266 -14.82 30.28 1.55
CA VAL A 266 -14.70 29.10 0.68
C VAL A 266 -13.33 29.04 0.02
N THR A 267 -12.79 30.17 -0.46
CA THR A 267 -11.43 30.25 -1.01
C THR A 267 -10.39 29.77 0.01
N ILE A 268 -10.54 30.13 1.29
CA ILE A 268 -9.65 29.63 2.34
C ILE A 268 -9.76 28.11 2.48
N LEU A 269 -10.95 27.54 2.48
CA LEU A 269 -11.13 26.07 2.58
C LEU A 269 -10.47 25.33 1.42
N VAL A 270 -10.60 25.85 0.20
CA VAL A 270 -9.98 25.29 -1.01
C VAL A 270 -8.45 25.39 -0.96
N VAL A 271 -7.90 26.55 -0.58
CA VAL A 271 -6.45 26.79 -0.52
C VAL A 271 -5.77 25.97 0.59
N PHE A 272 -6.45 25.79 1.71
CA PHE A 272 -5.97 24.96 2.82
C PHE A 272 -6.20 23.46 2.61
N CYS A 273 -6.61 23.02 1.42
CA CYS A 273 -6.71 21.60 1.09
C CYS A 273 -5.36 20.91 1.36
N PRO A 274 -5.30 19.86 2.19
CA PRO A 274 -4.05 19.15 2.47
C PRO A 274 -3.63 18.17 1.35
N CYS A 275 -4.10 18.42 0.11
CA CYS A 275 -3.89 17.55 -1.05
C CYS A 275 -2.40 17.23 -1.28
N ALA A 276 -1.51 18.22 -1.09
CA ALA A 276 -0.07 18.04 -1.20
C ALA A 276 0.49 17.12 -0.09
N LEU A 277 -0.06 17.17 1.12
CA LEU A 277 0.37 16.33 2.24
C LEU A 277 -0.04 14.86 2.02
N VAL A 278 -1.26 14.64 1.51
CA VAL A 278 -1.77 13.31 1.17
C VAL A 278 -0.92 12.65 0.09
N LEU A 279 -0.49 13.40 -0.93
CA LEU A 279 0.39 12.90 -2.00
C LEU A 279 1.85 12.73 -1.57
N ALA A 280 2.37 13.61 -0.71
CA ALA A 280 3.78 13.60 -0.32
C ALA A 280 4.15 12.42 0.58
N THR A 281 3.25 12.00 1.47
CA THR A 281 3.54 10.94 2.44
C THR A 281 3.78 9.59 1.76
N PRO A 282 2.89 9.06 0.89
CA PRO A 282 3.12 7.81 0.17
C PRO A 282 4.35 7.85 -0.74
N THR A 283 4.56 8.98 -1.45
CA THR A 283 5.69 9.13 -2.38
C THR A 283 7.04 9.16 -1.66
N ALA A 284 7.13 9.84 -0.52
CA ALA A 284 8.34 9.86 0.31
C ALA A 284 8.68 8.47 0.87
N ILE A 285 7.67 7.72 1.30
CA ILE A 285 7.84 6.36 1.79
C ILE A 285 8.34 5.43 0.67
N MET A 286 7.76 5.55 -0.55
CA MET A 286 8.21 4.76 -1.70
C MET A 286 9.64 5.08 -2.11
N ALA A 287 10.02 6.35 -2.11
CA ALA A 287 11.40 6.75 -2.39
C ALA A 287 12.38 6.18 -1.34
N ALA A 288 12.00 6.12 -0.07
CA ALA A 288 12.81 5.54 0.98
C ALA A 288 12.98 4.02 0.82
N ILE A 289 11.91 3.29 0.44
CA ILE A 289 11.97 1.83 0.22
C ILE A 289 12.71 1.49 -1.08
N GLY A 290 12.51 2.27 -2.14
CA GLY A 290 13.17 2.03 -3.42
C GLY A 290 14.68 2.29 -3.40
N ASN A 291 15.20 3.01 -2.38
CA ASN A 291 16.61 3.29 -2.19
C ASN A 291 17.27 2.40 -1.10
N ALA A 292 16.53 1.57 -0.39
CA ALA A 292 17.02 0.62 0.60
C ALA A 292 17.25 -0.77 0.00
#